data_8cdeae7dec551c149c95dbfd97005056
#
_entry.id   8cdeae7dec551c149c95dbfd97005056
#
_cell.length_a   1.000
_cell.length_b   1.000
_cell.length_c   1.000
_cell.angle_alpha   90.00
_cell.angle_beta   90.00
_cell.angle_gamma   90.00
#
_symmetry.space_group_name_H-M   'P 1'
#
loop_
_entity.id
_entity.type
_entity.pdbx_description
1 polymer ?
#
loop_
_entity_poly.entity_id
_entity_poly.type
_entity_poly.pdbx_seq_one_letter_code
_entity_poly.pdbx_strand_id
1 'polypeptide(L)'
;MAEVVDPYLDPDTGLLRNLVGARTHGALDQAEGDLTYIRAAELQERPVRPTGDLDEFRAIHRQLFQDVYPWAGEVRTVDLRKNVAGAEHFLSVGAIDRGSMFAADELRADNMLRGMKREQFIDRLSHHYDQWNYVHPFREGNGRTQRVFWNRVAADAGWQLDWRPVQGAVNDAACRAAAESRDFGPMRAMFDQVVSPAGTVADPTSALDRFALRTSRSIDQAMDAARLAGMDHPAAPVAKPPTGPRAPEAFGATAYRPGRDQSPDLGR
;
A
#
# COMPACT_ATOMS: atom_id res chain seq x y z
N MET A 1 28.08 1.59 16.23
CA MET A 1 26.92 1.00 15.52
C MET A 1 26.77 1.81 14.23
N ALA A 2 26.71 1.17 13.06
CA ALA A 2 26.51 1.91 11.82
C ALA A 2 25.11 2.55 11.84
N GLU A 3 25.07 3.85 11.60
CA GLU A 3 23.84 4.61 11.47
C GLU A 3 23.05 4.04 10.28
N VAL A 4 21.85 3.56 10.54
CA VAL A 4 21.02 2.97 9.46
C VAL A 4 20.38 4.13 8.70
N VAL A 5 20.92 4.40 7.53
CA VAL A 5 20.44 5.48 6.65
C VAL A 5 19.22 4.99 5.89
N ASP A 6 18.08 5.66 6.06
CA ASP A 6 16.89 5.45 5.23
C ASP A 6 17.18 5.91 3.78
N PRO A 7 17.23 5.01 2.78
CA PRO A 7 17.60 5.36 1.41
C PRO A 7 16.59 6.30 0.72
N TYR A 8 15.40 6.43 1.27
CA TYR A 8 14.35 7.31 0.76
C TYR A 8 14.49 8.75 1.23
N LEU A 9 15.33 9.02 2.24
CA LEU A 9 15.56 10.37 2.73
C LEU A 9 16.70 11.05 1.97
N ASP A 10 16.52 12.33 1.70
CA ASP A 10 17.57 13.21 1.25
C ASP A 10 18.41 13.62 2.48
N PRO A 11 19.73 13.37 2.49
CA PRO A 11 20.57 13.61 3.66
C PRO A 11 20.74 15.10 4.00
N ASP A 12 20.55 15.98 3.01
CA ASP A 12 20.74 17.42 3.20
C ASP A 12 19.50 18.10 3.79
N THR A 13 18.31 17.58 3.46
CA THR A 13 17.03 18.17 3.87
C THR A 13 16.27 17.36 4.90
N GLY A 14 16.56 16.05 5.04
CA GLY A 14 15.78 15.11 5.85
C GLY A 14 14.41 14.77 5.26
N LEU A 15 14.07 15.30 4.07
CA LEU A 15 12.82 15.02 3.38
C LEU A 15 12.90 13.73 2.58
N LEU A 16 11.76 13.17 2.23
CA LEU A 16 11.70 12.14 1.20
C LEU A 16 12.29 12.69 -0.11
N ARG A 17 13.16 11.90 -0.74
CA ARG A 17 13.70 12.22 -2.07
C ARG A 17 12.57 12.40 -3.05
N ASN A 18 12.49 13.56 -3.68
CA ASN A 18 11.37 13.93 -4.52
C ASN A 18 11.82 14.50 -5.87
N LEU A 19 10.95 14.37 -6.85
CA LEU A 19 11.16 14.86 -8.22
C LEU A 19 10.76 16.33 -8.40
N VAL A 20 9.97 16.86 -7.45
CA VAL A 20 9.43 18.22 -7.51
C VAL A 20 10.43 19.28 -7.00
N GLY A 21 11.59 18.86 -6.53
CA GLY A 21 12.61 19.76 -6.01
C GLY A 21 12.23 20.46 -4.69
N ALA A 22 11.27 19.92 -3.96
CA ALA A 22 10.85 20.46 -2.67
C ALA A 22 11.96 20.33 -1.63
N ARG A 23 12.21 21.41 -0.88
CA ARG A 23 13.22 21.47 0.18
C ARG A 23 12.61 21.77 1.56
N THR A 24 11.29 21.82 1.66
CA THR A 24 10.54 21.97 2.91
C THR A 24 9.36 21.00 2.93
N HIS A 25 8.96 20.53 4.11
CA HIS A 25 7.79 19.65 4.26
C HIS A 25 6.54 20.25 3.63
N GLY A 26 6.24 21.53 3.91
CA GLY A 26 5.05 22.18 3.36
C GLY A 26 5.03 22.24 1.82
N ALA A 27 6.18 22.48 1.18
CA ALA A 27 6.27 22.49 -0.29
C ALA A 27 6.09 21.07 -0.87
N LEU A 28 6.65 20.05 -0.20
CA LEU A 28 6.48 18.66 -0.62
C LEU A 28 5.02 18.22 -0.45
N ASP A 29 4.42 18.47 0.70
CA ASP A 29 3.02 18.11 1.00
C ASP A 29 2.05 18.76 0.02
N GLN A 30 2.26 20.03 -0.32
CA GLN A 30 1.43 20.73 -1.30
C GLN A 30 1.57 20.13 -2.71
N ALA A 31 2.79 19.99 -3.18
CA ALA A 31 3.04 19.42 -4.51
C ALA A 31 2.53 17.98 -4.62
N GLU A 32 2.75 17.18 -3.58
CA GLU A 32 2.24 15.81 -3.51
C GLU A 32 0.70 15.79 -3.53
N GLY A 33 0.05 16.66 -2.75
CA GLY A 33 -1.41 16.76 -2.72
C GLY A 33 -2.00 17.13 -4.08
N ASP A 34 -1.44 18.14 -4.73
CA ASP A 34 -1.95 18.65 -6.01
C ASP A 34 -1.72 17.63 -7.14
N LEU A 35 -0.51 17.08 -7.25
CA LEU A 35 -0.17 16.12 -8.29
C LEU A 35 -0.94 14.79 -8.14
N THR A 36 -1.03 14.26 -6.93
CA THR A 36 -1.79 13.01 -6.70
C THR A 36 -3.28 13.19 -6.94
N TYR A 37 -3.84 14.38 -6.72
CA TYR A 37 -5.23 14.68 -7.07
C TYR A 37 -5.47 14.63 -8.59
N ILE A 38 -4.59 15.26 -9.38
CA ILE A 38 -4.66 15.21 -10.86
C ILE A 38 -4.53 13.75 -11.34
N ARG A 39 -3.56 13.01 -10.81
CA ARG A 39 -3.35 11.60 -11.19
C ARG A 39 -4.51 10.68 -10.80
N ALA A 40 -5.18 10.99 -9.70
CA ALA A 40 -6.40 10.27 -9.32
C ALA A 40 -7.56 10.51 -10.30
N ALA A 41 -7.68 11.74 -10.83
CA ALA A 41 -8.64 12.03 -11.89
C ALA A 41 -8.36 11.19 -13.13
N GLU A 42 -7.11 11.12 -13.57
CA GLU A 42 -6.71 10.28 -14.70
C GLU A 42 -6.99 8.79 -14.47
N LEU A 43 -6.81 8.29 -13.24
CA LEU A 43 -7.13 6.90 -12.88
C LEU A 43 -8.63 6.59 -12.98
N GLN A 44 -9.50 7.57 -12.79
CA GLN A 44 -10.95 7.38 -13.02
C GLN A 44 -11.29 7.23 -14.50
N GLU A 45 -10.61 7.99 -15.37
CA GLU A 45 -10.81 7.92 -16.82
C GLU A 45 -10.10 6.69 -17.43
N ARG A 46 -8.95 6.35 -16.90
CA ARG A 46 -8.08 5.26 -17.39
C ARG A 46 -7.62 4.39 -16.22
N PRO A 47 -8.49 3.53 -15.71
CA PRO A 47 -8.17 2.69 -14.56
C PRO A 47 -7.05 1.70 -14.91
N VAL A 48 -6.23 1.38 -13.92
CA VAL A 48 -5.26 0.29 -14.03
C VAL A 48 -5.97 -1.06 -14.12
N ARG A 49 -5.24 -2.09 -14.59
CA ARG A 49 -5.79 -3.45 -14.67
C ARG A 49 -6.20 -3.95 -13.27
N PRO A 50 -7.46 -4.38 -13.07
CA PRO A 50 -7.97 -4.83 -11.78
C PRO A 50 -7.55 -6.29 -11.52
N THR A 51 -6.40 -6.50 -10.87
CA THR A 51 -5.91 -7.83 -10.51
C THR A 51 -6.26 -8.25 -9.10
N GLY A 52 -6.57 -7.29 -8.23
CA GLY A 52 -6.94 -7.52 -6.83
C GLY A 52 -5.76 -7.93 -5.94
N ASP A 53 -4.53 -7.62 -6.34
CA ASP A 53 -3.29 -8.04 -5.70
C ASP A 53 -2.25 -6.90 -5.61
N LEU A 54 -1.01 -7.24 -5.24
CA LEU A 54 0.08 -6.29 -5.13
C LEU A 54 0.40 -5.58 -6.45
N ASP A 55 0.22 -6.24 -7.59
CA ASP A 55 0.50 -5.62 -8.89
C ASP A 55 -0.46 -4.47 -9.17
N GLU A 56 -1.74 -4.60 -8.80
CA GLU A 56 -2.70 -3.49 -8.87
C GLU A 56 -2.32 -2.36 -7.90
N PHE A 57 -1.95 -2.69 -6.67
CA PHE A 57 -1.48 -1.69 -5.71
C PHE A 57 -0.26 -0.91 -6.24
N ARG A 58 0.71 -1.61 -6.82
CA ARG A 58 1.91 -1.00 -7.43
C ARG A 58 1.55 -0.11 -8.62
N ALA A 59 0.63 -0.55 -9.47
CA ALA A 59 0.19 0.22 -10.63
C ALA A 59 -0.54 1.50 -10.20
N ILE A 60 -1.44 1.41 -9.22
CA ILE A 60 -2.13 2.58 -8.64
C ILE A 60 -1.12 3.53 -8.00
N HIS A 61 -0.23 3.02 -7.17
CA HIS A 61 0.78 3.84 -6.49
C HIS A 61 1.69 4.54 -7.50
N ARG A 62 2.15 3.83 -8.54
CA ARG A 62 2.95 4.42 -9.60
C ARG A 62 2.20 5.56 -10.28
N GLN A 63 0.96 5.34 -10.66
CA GLN A 63 0.16 6.37 -11.33
C GLN A 63 -0.05 7.60 -10.43
N LEU A 64 -0.30 7.41 -9.14
CA LEU A 64 -0.52 8.52 -8.22
C LEU A 64 0.74 9.34 -7.96
N PHE A 65 1.91 8.70 -7.85
CA PHE A 65 3.11 9.31 -7.29
C PHE A 65 4.27 9.49 -8.28
N GLN A 66 4.11 9.13 -9.55
CA GLN A 66 5.17 9.15 -10.55
C GLN A 66 5.82 10.52 -10.76
N ASP A 67 5.11 11.61 -10.50
CA ASP A 67 5.64 12.97 -10.63
C ASP A 67 6.28 13.48 -9.33
N VAL A 68 6.08 12.76 -8.23
CA VAL A 68 6.55 13.18 -6.90
C VAL A 68 7.75 12.37 -6.45
N TYR A 69 7.69 11.05 -6.59
CA TYR A 69 8.69 10.15 -6.05
C TYR A 69 9.37 9.28 -7.11
N PRO A 70 10.72 9.21 -7.12
CA PRO A 70 11.46 8.38 -8.06
C PRO A 70 11.21 6.87 -7.86
N TRP A 71 10.69 6.49 -6.71
CA TRP A 71 10.37 5.11 -6.33
C TRP A 71 8.86 4.80 -6.42
N ALA A 72 8.07 5.60 -7.14
CA ALA A 72 6.64 5.37 -7.32
C ALA A 72 6.35 3.97 -7.90
N GLY A 73 5.50 3.21 -7.22
CA GLY A 73 5.18 1.82 -7.58
C GLY A 73 6.19 0.77 -7.10
N GLU A 74 7.27 1.18 -6.42
CA GLU A 74 8.25 0.25 -5.87
C GLU A 74 7.92 -0.12 -4.42
N VAL A 75 8.01 -1.39 -4.10
CA VAL A 75 7.86 -1.89 -2.73
C VAL A 75 9.02 -1.36 -1.88
N ARG A 76 8.71 -0.94 -0.66
CA ARG A 76 9.73 -0.42 0.27
C ARG A 76 10.81 -1.44 0.58
N THR A 77 12.00 -0.92 0.83
CA THR A 77 13.19 -1.70 1.20
C THR A 77 13.59 -1.51 2.66
N VAL A 78 12.79 -0.78 3.45
CA VAL A 78 13.01 -0.52 4.87
C VAL A 78 11.81 -0.96 5.69
N ASP A 79 12.05 -1.47 6.89
CA ASP A 79 10.98 -1.75 7.82
C ASP A 79 10.38 -0.45 8.35
N LEU A 80 9.06 -0.43 8.50
CA LEU A 80 8.31 0.74 8.94
C LEU A 80 7.48 0.41 10.17
N ARG A 81 7.26 1.42 11.01
CA ARG A 81 6.22 1.38 12.04
C ARG A 81 5.41 2.66 11.99
N LYS A 82 4.22 2.64 12.57
CA LYS A 82 3.43 3.86 12.74
C LYS A 82 4.21 4.84 13.60
N ASN A 83 4.14 6.12 13.24
CA ASN A 83 4.84 7.20 13.91
C ASN A 83 4.17 7.61 15.23
N VAL A 84 3.92 6.63 16.10
CA VAL A 84 3.34 6.80 17.44
C VAL A 84 4.17 5.98 18.42
N ALA A 85 4.47 6.54 19.57
CA ALA A 85 5.22 5.83 20.61
C ALA A 85 4.52 4.51 20.98
N GLY A 86 5.27 3.39 20.99
CA GLY A 86 4.75 2.07 21.30
C GLY A 86 3.97 1.37 20.17
N ALA A 87 3.85 1.99 18.99
CA ALA A 87 3.15 1.36 17.87
C ALA A 87 3.87 0.10 17.36
N GLU A 88 3.10 -0.89 16.96
CA GLU A 88 3.63 -2.09 16.30
C GLU A 88 4.22 -1.76 14.92
N HIS A 89 5.14 -2.61 14.49
CA HIS A 89 5.69 -2.56 13.15
C HIS A 89 4.66 -3.02 12.11
N PHE A 90 4.69 -2.43 10.93
CA PHE A 90 4.07 -3.02 9.75
C PHE A 90 4.78 -4.32 9.36
N LEU A 91 4.23 -5.06 8.44
CA LEU A 91 4.82 -6.31 7.97
C LEU A 91 6.28 -6.08 7.54
N SER A 92 7.19 -6.96 7.98
CA SER A 92 8.61 -6.84 7.61
C SER A 92 8.82 -6.91 6.09
N VAL A 93 9.82 -6.19 5.58
CA VAL A 93 10.13 -6.12 4.14
C VAL A 93 10.21 -7.49 3.49
N GLY A 94 10.93 -8.44 4.13
CA GLY A 94 11.09 -9.79 3.60
C GLY A 94 9.80 -10.63 3.54
N ALA A 95 8.70 -10.14 4.14
CA ALA A 95 7.43 -10.84 4.16
C ALA A 95 6.35 -10.15 3.29
N ILE A 96 6.62 -8.97 2.71
CA ILE A 96 5.61 -8.18 1.97
C ILE A 96 5.00 -9.01 0.83
N ASP A 97 5.79 -9.65 0.00
CA ASP A 97 5.28 -10.43 -1.14
C ASP A 97 4.35 -11.54 -0.65
N ARG A 98 4.78 -12.33 0.35
CA ARG A 98 3.96 -13.41 0.90
C ARG A 98 2.69 -12.89 1.58
N GLY A 99 2.79 -11.81 2.35
CA GLY A 99 1.63 -11.19 3.00
C GLY A 99 0.65 -10.62 2.00
N SER A 100 1.13 -10.01 0.93
CA SER A 100 0.30 -9.50 -0.18
C SER A 100 -0.41 -10.63 -0.91
N MET A 101 0.28 -11.75 -1.19
CA MET A 101 -0.34 -12.93 -1.80
C MET A 101 -1.46 -13.47 -0.92
N PHE A 102 -1.21 -13.62 0.38
CA PHE A 102 -2.22 -14.09 1.33
C PHE A 102 -3.45 -13.17 1.36
N ALA A 103 -3.25 -11.85 1.47
CA ALA A 103 -4.35 -10.87 1.46
C ALA A 103 -5.15 -10.89 0.15
N ALA A 104 -4.46 -11.03 -0.99
CA ALA A 104 -5.09 -11.13 -2.30
C ALA A 104 -5.89 -12.44 -2.47
N ASP A 105 -5.37 -13.56 -1.98
CA ASP A 105 -6.05 -14.85 -2.06
C ASP A 105 -7.31 -14.87 -1.18
N GLU A 106 -7.27 -14.31 0.02
CA GLU A 106 -8.46 -14.14 0.86
C GLU A 106 -9.52 -13.23 0.22
N LEU A 107 -9.11 -12.10 -0.37
CA LEU A 107 -10.02 -11.20 -1.08
C LEU A 107 -10.67 -11.90 -2.28
N ARG A 108 -9.91 -12.73 -2.99
CA ARG A 108 -10.41 -13.54 -4.10
C ARG A 108 -11.36 -14.63 -3.61
N ALA A 109 -11.07 -15.27 -2.49
CA ALA A 109 -11.95 -16.27 -1.87
C ALA A 109 -13.30 -15.65 -1.45
N ASP A 110 -13.30 -14.37 -1.06
CA ASP A 110 -14.51 -13.59 -0.78
C ASP A 110 -15.16 -13.01 -2.07
N ASN A 111 -14.82 -13.54 -3.24
CA ASN A 111 -15.37 -13.10 -4.53
C ASN A 111 -15.20 -11.59 -4.78
N MET A 112 -14.10 -10.98 -4.31
CA MET A 112 -13.88 -9.54 -4.40
C MET A 112 -15.02 -8.73 -3.77
N LEU A 113 -15.61 -9.23 -2.70
CA LEU A 113 -16.76 -8.69 -1.94
C LEU A 113 -18.08 -8.57 -2.73
N ARG A 114 -18.17 -9.17 -3.93
CA ARG A 114 -19.36 -9.09 -4.78
C ARG A 114 -20.51 -9.92 -4.21
N GLY A 115 -21.73 -9.40 -4.37
CA GLY A 115 -22.96 -10.08 -3.95
C GLY A 115 -23.24 -10.04 -2.45
N MET A 116 -22.44 -9.33 -1.67
CA MET A 116 -22.63 -9.18 -0.23
C MET A 116 -23.70 -8.13 0.10
N LYS A 117 -24.51 -8.40 1.12
CA LYS A 117 -25.36 -7.38 1.75
C LYS A 117 -24.48 -6.34 2.45
N ARG A 118 -25.02 -5.13 2.68
CA ARG A 118 -24.26 -3.99 3.24
C ARG A 118 -23.47 -4.35 4.51
N GLU A 119 -24.10 -4.98 5.49
CA GLU A 119 -23.45 -5.34 6.75
C GLU A 119 -22.28 -6.32 6.54
N GLN A 120 -22.50 -7.34 5.72
CA GLN A 120 -21.46 -8.32 5.37
C GLN A 120 -20.34 -7.65 4.58
N PHE A 121 -20.67 -6.75 3.64
CA PHE A 121 -19.70 -5.99 2.88
C PHE A 121 -18.81 -5.14 3.79
N ILE A 122 -19.40 -4.39 4.75
CA ILE A 122 -18.67 -3.58 5.72
C ILE A 122 -17.76 -4.45 6.59
N ASP A 123 -18.26 -5.58 7.07
CA ASP A 123 -17.48 -6.50 7.90
C ASP A 123 -16.27 -7.04 7.15
N ARG A 124 -16.48 -7.56 5.94
CA ARG A 124 -15.38 -8.12 5.12
C ARG A 124 -14.43 -7.04 4.59
N LEU A 125 -14.95 -5.86 4.21
CA LEU A 125 -14.13 -4.72 3.83
C LEU A 125 -13.20 -4.29 4.99
N SER A 126 -13.73 -4.25 6.22
CA SER A 126 -12.93 -3.92 7.42
C SER A 126 -11.76 -4.90 7.60
N HIS A 127 -12.03 -6.19 7.46
CA HIS A 127 -11.01 -7.24 7.55
C HIS A 127 -9.92 -7.08 6.49
N HIS A 128 -10.30 -6.97 5.21
CA HIS A 128 -9.35 -6.86 4.11
C HIS A 128 -8.59 -5.53 4.12
N TYR A 129 -9.26 -4.45 4.54
CA TYR A 129 -8.60 -3.15 4.69
C TYR A 129 -7.49 -3.21 5.73
N ASP A 130 -7.74 -3.85 6.88
CA ASP A 130 -6.73 -4.05 7.93
C ASP A 130 -5.54 -4.89 7.43
N GLN A 131 -5.80 -5.98 6.69
CA GLN A 131 -4.73 -6.79 6.12
C GLN A 131 -3.79 -5.97 5.23
N TRP A 132 -4.32 -5.20 4.29
CA TRP A 132 -3.52 -4.35 3.42
C TRP A 132 -2.88 -3.18 4.15
N ASN A 133 -3.54 -2.66 5.19
CA ASN A 133 -2.94 -1.67 6.07
C ASN A 133 -1.75 -2.25 6.85
N TYR A 134 -1.79 -3.52 7.25
CA TYR A 134 -0.68 -4.21 7.91
C TYR A 134 0.47 -4.52 6.93
N VAL A 135 0.17 -4.95 5.71
CA VAL A 135 1.19 -5.18 4.66
C VAL A 135 1.97 -3.90 4.39
N HIS A 136 1.31 -2.78 4.23
CA HIS A 136 1.91 -1.44 4.06
C HIS A 136 3.08 -1.42 3.09
N PRO A 137 2.85 -1.75 1.80
CA PRO A 137 3.95 -2.11 0.89
C PRO A 137 4.86 -0.96 0.48
N PHE A 138 4.45 0.30 0.61
CA PHE A 138 5.20 1.46 0.13
C PHE A 138 5.81 2.28 1.26
N ARG A 139 6.86 3.06 0.94
CA ARG A 139 7.49 3.97 1.91
C ARG A 139 6.55 5.10 2.33
N GLU A 140 5.76 5.64 1.40
CA GLU A 140 4.74 6.67 1.60
C GLU A 140 3.56 6.39 0.66
N GLY A 141 2.41 7.04 0.85
CA GLY A 141 1.27 6.96 -0.07
C GLY A 141 0.36 5.74 0.06
N ASN A 142 0.59 4.86 1.05
CA ASN A 142 -0.20 3.65 1.24
C ASN A 142 -1.69 3.93 1.42
N GLY A 143 -2.04 4.94 2.23
CA GLY A 143 -3.44 5.30 2.49
C GLY A 143 -4.18 5.77 1.23
N ARG A 144 -3.55 6.60 0.39
CA ARG A 144 -4.13 7.07 -0.87
C ARG A 144 -4.28 5.94 -1.89
N THR A 145 -3.27 5.09 -1.99
CA THR A 145 -3.33 3.88 -2.83
C THR A 145 -4.48 2.96 -2.41
N GLN A 146 -4.62 2.70 -1.11
CA GLN A 146 -5.72 1.90 -0.58
C GLN A 146 -7.09 2.51 -0.90
N ARG A 147 -7.29 3.81 -0.77
CA ARG A 147 -8.56 4.46 -1.08
C ARG A 147 -8.94 4.25 -2.56
N VAL A 148 -8.01 4.42 -3.48
CA VAL A 148 -8.26 4.15 -4.91
C VAL A 148 -8.61 2.69 -5.14
N PHE A 149 -7.83 1.77 -4.58
CA PHE A 149 -8.07 0.33 -4.70
C PHE A 149 -9.44 -0.08 -4.16
N TRP A 150 -9.77 0.33 -2.92
CA TRP A 150 -11.03 -0.04 -2.29
C TRP A 150 -12.25 0.62 -2.93
N ASN A 151 -12.11 1.82 -3.50
CA ASN A 151 -13.18 2.43 -4.28
C ASN A 151 -13.51 1.62 -5.52
N ARG A 152 -12.51 1.09 -6.22
CA ARG A 152 -12.71 0.21 -7.35
C ARG A 152 -13.37 -1.11 -6.91
N VAL A 153 -12.86 -1.77 -5.86
CA VAL A 153 -13.45 -3.02 -5.34
C VAL A 153 -14.92 -2.81 -4.92
N ALA A 154 -15.19 -1.72 -4.22
CA ALA A 154 -16.54 -1.37 -3.82
C ALA A 154 -17.46 -1.14 -5.02
N ALA A 155 -17.01 -0.39 -6.03
CA ALA A 155 -17.78 -0.15 -7.26
C ALA A 155 -18.12 -1.45 -7.99
N ASP A 156 -17.17 -2.37 -8.12
CA ASP A 156 -17.38 -3.69 -8.71
C ASP A 156 -18.36 -4.56 -7.90
N ALA A 157 -18.50 -4.30 -6.59
CA ALA A 157 -19.41 -4.98 -5.70
C ALA A 157 -20.78 -4.29 -5.56
N GLY A 158 -21.03 -3.16 -6.29
CA GLY A 158 -22.28 -2.41 -6.26
C GLY A 158 -22.37 -1.37 -5.14
N TRP A 159 -21.22 -1.03 -4.54
CA TRP A 159 -21.12 -0.03 -3.47
C TRP A 159 -20.25 1.15 -3.91
N GLN A 160 -20.36 2.27 -3.20
CA GLN A 160 -19.44 3.41 -3.32
C GLN A 160 -18.93 3.81 -1.94
N LEU A 161 -17.69 4.32 -1.90
CA LEU A 161 -17.05 4.79 -0.67
C LEU A 161 -16.87 6.30 -0.74
N ASP A 162 -17.39 7.01 0.26
CA ASP A 162 -17.19 8.45 0.45
C ASP A 162 -16.25 8.69 1.64
N TRP A 163 -15.00 8.98 1.35
CA TRP A 163 -13.98 9.18 2.37
C TRP A 163 -13.99 10.57 3.02
N ARG A 164 -14.81 11.51 2.54
CA ARG A 164 -14.86 12.89 3.08
C ARG A 164 -15.15 12.95 4.58
N PRO A 165 -16.00 12.10 5.17
CA PRO A 165 -16.21 12.08 6.62
C PRO A 165 -15.02 11.55 7.42
N VAL A 166 -14.09 10.82 6.77
CA VAL A 166 -12.99 10.13 7.44
C VAL A 166 -11.78 11.04 7.53
N GLN A 167 -11.60 11.68 8.66
CA GLN A 167 -10.36 12.37 9.00
C GLN A 167 -9.25 11.36 9.31
N GLY A 168 -7.98 11.74 9.08
CA GLY A 168 -6.83 10.88 9.31
C GLY A 168 -6.81 10.25 10.72
N ALA A 169 -7.13 11.05 11.75
CA ALA A 169 -7.19 10.56 13.13
C ALA A 169 -8.24 9.45 13.34
N VAL A 170 -9.39 9.51 12.66
CA VAL A 170 -10.44 8.46 12.74
C VAL A 170 -9.93 7.15 12.13
N ASN A 171 -9.33 7.23 10.93
CA ASN A 171 -8.73 6.07 10.29
C ASN A 171 -7.59 5.48 11.12
N ASP A 172 -6.72 6.32 11.68
CA ASP A 172 -5.58 5.88 12.49
C ASP A 172 -6.03 5.20 13.78
N ALA A 173 -7.08 5.71 14.43
CA ALA A 173 -7.66 5.10 15.62
C ALA A 173 -8.30 3.73 15.30
N ALA A 174 -9.05 3.64 14.20
CA ALA A 174 -9.67 2.39 13.75
C ALA A 174 -8.62 1.32 13.39
N CYS A 175 -7.58 1.70 12.65
CA CYS A 175 -6.48 0.81 12.30
C CYS A 175 -5.68 0.36 13.54
N ARG A 176 -5.53 1.24 14.54
CA ARG A 176 -4.84 0.89 15.78
C ARG A 176 -5.64 -0.11 16.60
N ALA A 177 -6.94 0.12 16.80
CA ALA A 177 -7.80 -0.81 17.53
C ALA A 177 -7.80 -2.20 16.90
N ALA A 178 -7.86 -2.29 15.56
CA ALA A 178 -7.78 -3.56 14.85
C ALA A 178 -6.42 -4.25 15.05
N ALA A 179 -5.30 -3.51 14.95
CA ALA A 179 -3.95 -4.07 15.06
C ALA A 179 -3.63 -4.52 16.50
N GLU A 180 -3.86 -3.66 17.50
CA GLU A 180 -3.43 -3.88 18.89
C GLU A 180 -4.37 -4.80 19.66
N SER A 181 -5.67 -4.69 19.42
CA SER A 181 -6.72 -5.35 20.24
C SER A 181 -7.57 -6.34 19.46
N ARG A 182 -7.37 -6.48 18.14
CA ARG A 182 -8.27 -7.20 17.23
C ARG A 182 -9.71 -6.70 17.32
N ASP A 183 -9.89 -5.45 17.71
CA ASP A 183 -11.20 -4.80 17.75
C ASP A 183 -11.48 -4.10 16.41
N PHE A 184 -12.35 -4.73 15.62
CA PHE A 184 -12.83 -4.17 14.34
C PHE A 184 -14.05 -3.25 14.49
N GLY A 185 -14.56 -3.03 15.70
CA GLY A 185 -15.70 -2.16 15.96
C GLY A 185 -15.53 -0.76 15.42
N PRO A 186 -14.41 -0.04 15.74
CA PRO A 186 -14.15 1.30 15.22
C PRO A 186 -14.02 1.34 13.69
N MET A 187 -13.43 0.31 13.06
CA MET A 187 -13.27 0.25 11.61
C MET A 187 -14.61 0.01 10.90
N ARG A 188 -15.46 -0.88 11.44
CA ARG A 188 -16.83 -1.07 10.95
C ARG A 188 -17.65 0.20 11.08
N ALA A 189 -17.56 0.91 12.22
CA ALA A 189 -18.24 2.18 12.42
C ALA A 189 -17.78 3.27 11.45
N MET A 190 -16.48 3.31 11.13
CA MET A 190 -15.93 4.16 10.09
C MET A 190 -16.52 3.82 8.72
N PHE A 191 -16.50 2.55 8.31
CA PHE A 191 -17.05 2.14 7.03
C PHE A 191 -18.57 2.25 6.94
N ASP A 192 -19.27 2.16 8.06
CA ASP A 192 -20.72 2.41 8.10
C ASP A 192 -21.09 3.84 7.66
N GLN A 193 -20.25 4.83 7.95
CA GLN A 193 -20.41 6.20 7.50
C GLN A 193 -20.01 6.42 6.03
N VAL A 194 -19.14 5.57 5.49
CA VAL A 194 -18.50 5.73 4.18
C VAL A 194 -19.24 4.98 3.09
N VAL A 195 -19.81 3.80 3.40
CA VAL A 195 -20.39 2.88 2.42
C VAL A 195 -21.83 3.25 2.09
N SER A 196 -22.14 3.46 0.81
CA SER A 196 -23.50 3.64 0.28
C SER A 196 -23.69 2.87 -1.02
N PRO A 197 -24.94 2.61 -1.45
CA PRO A 197 -25.18 1.97 -2.76
C PRO A 197 -24.60 2.77 -3.92
N ALA A 198 -24.05 2.09 -4.92
CA ALA A 198 -23.52 2.74 -6.11
C ALA A 198 -24.61 3.57 -6.83
N GLY A 199 -24.24 4.74 -7.36
CA GLY A 199 -25.16 5.63 -8.09
C GLY A 199 -26.04 6.52 -7.20
N THR A 200 -25.89 6.50 -5.88
CA THR A 200 -26.67 7.39 -4.99
C THR A 200 -26.20 8.85 -5.00
N VAL A 201 -25.02 9.14 -5.55
CA VAL A 201 -24.49 10.51 -5.66
C VAL A 201 -24.27 10.84 -7.13
N ALA A 202 -25.02 11.82 -7.62
CA ALA A 202 -25.15 12.15 -9.06
C ALA A 202 -24.10 13.16 -9.59
N ASP A 203 -23.18 13.69 -8.76
CA ASP A 203 -22.27 14.76 -9.17
C ASP A 203 -20.86 14.21 -9.51
N PRO A 204 -20.42 14.31 -10.80
CA PRO A 204 -19.07 13.89 -11.21
C PRO A 204 -17.95 14.67 -10.53
N THR A 205 -18.16 15.94 -10.20
CA THR A 205 -17.18 16.78 -9.51
C THR A 205 -16.93 16.27 -8.07
N SER A 206 -17.96 15.73 -7.44
CA SER A 206 -17.88 15.12 -6.13
C SER A 206 -17.18 13.75 -6.14
N ALA A 207 -16.99 13.14 -7.30
CA ALA A 207 -16.34 11.83 -7.41
C ALA A 207 -14.87 11.89 -6.96
N LEU A 208 -14.13 12.93 -7.36
CA LEU A 208 -12.74 13.14 -6.92
C LEU A 208 -12.63 13.55 -5.47
N ASP A 209 -13.53 14.42 -5.01
CA ASP A 209 -13.56 14.88 -3.62
C ASP A 209 -13.85 13.73 -2.65
N ARG A 210 -14.62 12.72 -3.10
CA ARG A 210 -14.91 11.51 -2.29
C ARG A 210 -13.67 10.69 -1.93
N PHE A 211 -12.60 10.74 -2.74
CA PHE A 211 -11.35 10.09 -2.38
C PHE A 211 -10.65 10.75 -1.20
N ALA A 212 -11.02 11.99 -0.86
CA ALA A 212 -10.35 12.81 0.17
C ALA A 212 -8.81 12.68 0.05
N LEU A 213 -8.30 12.77 -1.18
CA LEU A 213 -6.88 12.60 -1.47
C LEU A 213 -6.05 13.81 -1.07
N ARG A 214 -6.72 14.98 -0.89
CA ARG A 214 -6.07 16.14 -0.28
C ARG A 214 -5.74 15.79 1.16
N THR A 215 -4.48 15.73 1.46
CA THR A 215 -4.00 15.65 2.83
C THR A 215 -4.22 16.99 3.50
N SER A 216 -5.31 17.14 4.24
CA SER A 216 -5.40 18.17 5.26
C SER A 216 -4.63 17.73 6.52
N ARG A 217 -3.35 17.38 6.37
CA ARG A 217 -2.46 17.40 7.53
C ARG A 217 -2.26 18.87 7.87
N SER A 218 -2.65 19.28 9.07
CA SER A 218 -2.20 20.57 9.58
C SER A 218 -0.66 20.55 9.59
N ILE A 219 -0.05 21.69 9.31
CA ILE A 219 1.41 21.87 9.39
C ILE A 219 1.96 21.34 10.72
N ASP A 220 1.19 21.48 11.81
CA ASP A 220 1.53 20.97 13.13
C ASP A 220 1.59 19.45 13.21
N GLN A 221 0.66 18.72 12.55
CA GLN A 221 0.68 17.26 12.50
C GLN A 221 1.82 16.71 11.61
N ALA A 222 2.17 17.43 10.54
CA ALA A 222 3.32 17.07 9.70
C ALA A 222 4.65 17.32 10.44
N MET A 223 4.74 18.41 11.21
CA MET A 223 5.92 18.71 12.03
C MET A 223 6.07 17.75 13.21
N ASP A 224 4.98 17.37 13.87
CA ASP A 224 5.00 16.36 14.94
C ASP A 224 5.36 14.97 14.40
N ALA A 225 4.85 14.59 13.23
CA ALA A 225 5.20 13.37 12.57
C ALA A 225 6.69 13.32 12.16
N ALA A 226 7.25 14.42 11.65
CA ALA A 226 8.66 14.53 11.32
C ALA A 226 9.56 14.48 12.55
N ARG A 227 9.12 15.11 13.67
CA ARG A 227 9.86 15.14 14.95
C ARG A 227 9.91 13.76 15.60
N LEU A 228 8.82 12.99 15.53
CA LEU A 228 8.74 11.63 16.05
C LEU A 228 9.48 10.64 15.14
N ALA A 229 9.45 10.82 13.81
CA ALA A 229 10.23 9.99 12.88
C ALA A 229 11.74 10.12 13.08
N GLY A 230 12.22 11.31 13.52
CA GLY A 230 13.64 11.52 13.86
C GLY A 230 14.08 10.88 15.17
N MET A 231 13.15 10.47 16.03
CA MET A 231 13.48 10.03 17.38
C MET A 231 13.52 8.51 17.57
N ASP A 232 12.91 7.71 16.68
CA ASP A 232 12.67 6.29 16.96
C ASP A 232 12.60 5.39 15.71
N HIS A 233 13.68 5.31 14.92
CA HIS A 233 13.82 4.23 13.95
C HIS A 233 14.91 3.24 14.40
N PRO A 234 14.58 2.08 14.97
CA PRO A 234 15.45 0.93 14.86
C PRO A 234 15.33 0.41 13.42
N ALA A 235 16.05 1.02 12.50
CA ALA A 235 16.14 0.53 11.15
C ALA A 235 16.88 -0.79 11.16
N ALA A 236 16.28 -1.84 10.59
CA ALA A 236 17.02 -3.05 10.26
C ALA A 236 18.15 -2.70 9.28
N PRO A 237 19.33 -3.35 9.35
CA PRO A 237 20.44 -3.05 8.45
C PRO A 237 19.99 -3.31 7.00
N VAL A 238 19.95 -2.24 6.23
CA VAL A 238 19.66 -2.33 4.79
C VAL A 238 20.86 -2.96 4.11
N ALA A 239 20.66 -4.12 3.49
CA ALA A 239 21.64 -4.65 2.56
C ALA A 239 21.83 -3.61 1.43
N LYS A 240 23.09 -3.18 1.24
CA LYS A 240 23.45 -2.27 0.16
C LYS A 240 22.93 -2.82 -1.16
N PRO A 241 22.19 -2.06 -1.97
CA PRO A 241 21.80 -2.55 -3.29
C PRO A 241 23.08 -2.90 -4.09
N PRO A 242 23.07 -3.99 -4.86
CA PRO A 242 24.23 -4.38 -5.64
C PRO A 242 24.57 -3.25 -6.63
N THR A 243 25.70 -2.60 -6.41
CA THR A 243 26.29 -1.62 -7.33
C THR A 243 26.99 -2.37 -8.44
N GLY A 244 26.29 -2.67 -9.52
CA GLY A 244 26.87 -3.21 -10.75
C GLY A 244 25.85 -4.04 -11.54
N PRO A 245 25.99 -4.07 -12.88
CA PRO A 245 25.16 -4.96 -13.68
C PRO A 245 25.50 -6.40 -13.31
N ARG A 246 24.49 -7.13 -12.85
CA ARG A 246 24.58 -8.57 -12.60
C ARG A 246 24.90 -9.25 -13.91
N ALA A 247 26.08 -9.81 -14.04
CA ALA A 247 26.40 -10.71 -15.16
C ALA A 247 25.38 -11.86 -15.15
N PRO A 248 24.87 -12.30 -16.31
CA PRO A 248 23.97 -13.42 -16.37
C PRO A 248 24.71 -14.66 -15.83
N GLU A 249 24.20 -15.23 -14.74
CA GLU A 249 24.65 -16.55 -14.27
C GLU A 249 24.30 -17.54 -15.37
N ALA A 250 25.35 -18.11 -15.97
CA ALA A 250 25.19 -19.21 -16.90
C ALA A 250 24.58 -20.41 -16.14
N PHE A 251 23.32 -20.68 -16.42
CA PHE A 251 22.71 -21.96 -16.04
C PHE A 251 23.51 -23.08 -16.68
N GLY A 252 24.32 -23.75 -15.88
CA GLY A 252 25.00 -24.98 -16.27
C GLY A 252 23.96 -26.03 -16.67
N ALA A 253 23.87 -26.26 -17.95
CA ALA A 253 23.11 -27.36 -18.48
C ALA A 253 23.75 -28.66 -17.98
N THR A 254 23.20 -29.27 -16.95
CA THR A 254 23.46 -30.66 -16.59
C THR A 254 22.83 -31.53 -17.70
N ALA A 255 23.69 -32.04 -18.59
CA ALA A 255 23.30 -32.98 -19.61
C ALA A 255 22.73 -34.25 -18.96
N TYR A 256 21.45 -34.46 -19.17
CA TYR A 256 20.77 -35.72 -18.87
C TYR A 256 21.39 -36.82 -19.75
N ARG A 257 22.14 -37.78 -19.18
CA ARG A 257 22.53 -39.03 -19.82
C ARG A 257 21.45 -40.08 -19.58
N PRO A 258 20.79 -40.62 -20.62
CA PRO A 258 19.88 -41.71 -20.43
C PRO A 258 20.70 -42.98 -20.08
N GLY A 259 20.32 -43.60 -18.96
CA GLY A 259 20.87 -44.88 -18.52
C GLY A 259 20.53 -45.98 -19.51
N ARG A 260 21.52 -46.81 -19.85
CA ARG A 260 21.37 -48.03 -20.63
C ARG A 260 20.46 -48.99 -19.86
N ASP A 261 19.44 -49.43 -20.56
CA ASP A 261 18.56 -50.53 -20.25
C ASP A 261 19.37 -51.82 -20.13
N GLN A 262 19.39 -52.45 -18.95
CA GLN A 262 19.87 -53.81 -18.78
C GLN A 262 18.65 -54.68 -18.53
N SER A 263 18.24 -55.35 -19.59
CA SER A 263 17.28 -56.43 -19.52
C SER A 263 17.81 -57.60 -18.69
N PRO A 264 17.03 -58.18 -17.77
CA PRO A 264 17.42 -59.43 -17.13
C PRO A 264 17.16 -60.60 -18.07
N ASP A 265 18.22 -61.37 -18.25
CA ASP A 265 18.26 -62.69 -18.94
C ASP A 265 17.39 -63.70 -18.18
N LEU A 266 16.37 -64.24 -18.84
CA LEU A 266 15.59 -65.42 -18.41
C LEU A 266 16.22 -66.65 -18.97
N GLY A 267 17.08 -67.26 -18.15
CA GLY A 267 17.62 -68.56 -18.40
C GLY A 267 17.08 -69.62 -17.44
N ARG A 268 16.22 -70.50 -17.95
CA ARG A 268 15.85 -71.84 -17.49
C ARG A 268 15.39 -72.08 -16.08
#